data_4860e9b5d28cbd43346fb9b85aca3ddb
#
_entry.id   4860e9b5d28cbd43346fb9b85aca3ddb
#
_cell.length_a   1.000
_cell.length_b   1.000
_cell.length_c   1.000
_cell.angle_alpha   90.00
_cell.angle_beta   90.00
_cell.angle_gamma   90.00
#
_symmetry.space_group_name_H-M   'P 1'
#
loop_
_entity.id
_entity.type
_entity.pdbx_description
1 polymer ?
#
loop_
_entity_poly.entity_id
_entity_poly.type
_entity_poly.pdbx_seq_one_letter_code
_entity_poly.pdbx_strand_id
1 'polypeptide(L)'
;MILEYIVTGNEMKLLDDTTSQVFLVPSVVLMEQAAAGVVRELVACFDKSKEFAVICGRGNNAGDGIAIARLLNQAGYRCMVYYAFGTDEAGSELFELQKNIYARYDFKVVSDIECVCKSDVIIDALFGTGLKRAIEGSLADVISSVNKTDAYRVAVDVPSGVDSDKGHVMGCTFKADFTYTFSYKKTGLLLWPGCDYCGLVKVVPIGIDDHSFCGNLPSVRALDESDLKKLDNRPAHSNKGTFGKLLVIAGSRNMAGAAVLSAKAAYKSGAGLVKIITPECNRSIIQCALPEALLCTDIASAKALETELDWADAVVIGPGLSKSDNAKMLVETVLKTAEIPLVIDADALNIISDNMTLLNEHKMPVIVTPHLGEMSRLMKKSIANIQEDIIGVAGEFASLYNVTCVLKDFRTIIAAADGEKFINLSGNCGMATAGSGDVLSGIVGGLLVQWRDTKKAAAYGAFIHGLAGDMVFDNTGSYGMIASDIIDGLDKVWIKVEKNGN
;
A
#
# COMPACT_ATOMS: atom_id res chain seq x y z
N MET A 1 -14.25 3.77 -13.81
CA MET A 1 -13.79 3.75 -12.40
C MET A 1 -12.28 3.56 -12.47
N ILE A 2 -11.50 4.61 -12.29
CA ILE A 2 -10.04 4.51 -12.44
C ILE A 2 -9.47 4.27 -11.04
N LEU A 3 -9.59 3.03 -10.54
CA LEU A 3 -8.74 2.55 -9.46
C LEU A 3 -7.35 2.34 -10.04
N GLU A 4 -6.31 2.73 -9.34
CA GLU A 4 -4.94 2.45 -9.77
C GLU A 4 -4.68 0.94 -9.65
N TYR A 5 -4.56 0.25 -10.78
CA TYR A 5 -4.14 -1.15 -10.80
C TYR A 5 -2.67 -1.28 -10.46
N ILE A 6 -2.37 -2.22 -9.57
CA ILE A 6 -1.00 -2.60 -9.20
C ILE A 6 -0.78 -4.00 -9.73
N VAL A 7 0.28 -4.20 -10.50
CA VAL A 7 0.50 -5.47 -11.22
C VAL A 7 1.73 -6.20 -10.69
N THR A 8 1.74 -7.52 -10.85
CA THR A 8 2.95 -8.34 -10.74
C THR A 8 3.75 -8.27 -12.04
N GLY A 9 5.02 -8.67 -12.01
CA GLY A 9 5.84 -8.79 -13.23
C GLY A 9 5.24 -9.76 -14.26
N ASN A 10 4.57 -10.83 -13.79
CA ASN A 10 3.89 -11.76 -14.67
C ASN A 10 2.64 -11.13 -15.33
N GLU A 11 1.83 -10.40 -14.56
CA GLU A 11 0.69 -9.66 -15.12
C GLU A 11 1.16 -8.59 -16.12
N MET A 12 2.24 -7.84 -15.81
CA MET A 12 2.80 -6.87 -16.74
C MET A 12 3.26 -7.53 -18.04
N LYS A 13 3.95 -8.68 -17.95
CA LYS A 13 4.36 -9.43 -19.14
C LYS A 13 3.15 -9.87 -19.98
N LEU A 14 2.06 -10.32 -19.32
CA LEU A 14 0.83 -10.68 -20.04
C LEU A 14 0.22 -9.48 -20.76
N LEU A 15 0.28 -8.29 -20.16
CA LEU A 15 -0.19 -7.04 -20.78
C LEU A 15 0.64 -6.67 -22.01
N ASP A 16 1.98 -6.78 -21.92
CA ASP A 16 2.89 -6.58 -23.06
C ASP A 16 2.57 -7.54 -24.21
N ASP A 17 2.44 -8.84 -23.89
CA ASP A 17 2.14 -9.89 -24.85
C ASP A 17 0.74 -9.65 -25.48
N THR A 18 -0.28 -9.32 -24.70
CA THR A 18 -1.63 -9.05 -25.17
C THR A 18 -1.65 -7.81 -26.07
N THR A 19 -0.98 -6.73 -25.67
CA THR A 19 -0.89 -5.51 -26.47
C THR A 19 -0.23 -5.78 -27.81
N SER A 20 0.81 -6.62 -27.83
CA SER A 20 1.54 -6.92 -29.05
C SER A 20 0.81 -7.92 -29.95
N GLN A 21 0.13 -8.94 -29.39
CA GLN A 21 -0.47 -10.02 -30.17
C GLN A 21 -1.94 -9.76 -30.51
N VAL A 22 -2.72 -9.16 -29.60
CA VAL A 22 -4.15 -8.91 -29.80
C VAL A 22 -4.40 -7.53 -30.39
N PHE A 23 -3.74 -6.49 -29.86
CA PHE A 23 -3.88 -5.12 -30.34
C PHE A 23 -2.88 -4.77 -31.44
N LEU A 24 -1.98 -5.69 -31.80
CA LEU A 24 -1.01 -5.59 -32.91
C LEU A 24 -0.06 -4.39 -32.79
N VAL A 25 0.20 -3.91 -31.58
CA VAL A 25 1.21 -2.88 -31.33
C VAL A 25 2.58 -3.53 -31.23
N PRO A 26 3.51 -3.31 -32.18
CA PRO A 26 4.81 -3.97 -32.15
C PRO A 26 5.59 -3.63 -30.87
N SER A 27 6.26 -4.61 -30.26
CA SER A 27 7.01 -4.42 -29.02
C SER A 27 8.09 -3.33 -29.11
N VAL A 28 8.67 -3.12 -30.30
CA VAL A 28 9.62 -2.02 -30.54
C VAL A 28 8.96 -0.64 -30.40
N VAL A 29 7.68 -0.52 -30.72
CA VAL A 29 6.92 0.74 -30.53
C VAL A 29 6.71 1.02 -29.04
N LEU A 30 6.36 -0.01 -28.26
CA LEU A 30 6.23 0.09 -26.80
C LEU A 30 7.56 0.52 -26.17
N MET A 31 8.67 -0.09 -26.58
CA MET A 31 10.04 0.25 -26.14
C MET A 31 10.42 1.70 -26.49
N GLU A 32 10.12 2.16 -27.70
CA GLU A 32 10.37 3.56 -28.10
C GLU A 32 9.53 4.55 -27.28
N GLN A 33 8.27 4.22 -26.98
CA GLN A 33 7.42 5.05 -26.12
C GLN A 33 7.93 5.08 -24.67
N ALA A 34 8.39 3.94 -24.15
CA ALA A 34 9.01 3.83 -22.83
C ALA A 34 10.24 4.76 -22.74
N ALA A 35 11.17 4.61 -23.68
CA ALA A 35 12.38 5.43 -23.75
C ALA A 35 12.05 6.92 -23.91
N ALA A 36 11.15 7.29 -24.80
CA ALA A 36 10.74 8.68 -25.01
C ALA A 36 10.07 9.28 -23.79
N GLY A 37 9.27 8.49 -23.08
CA GLY A 37 8.63 8.89 -21.82
C GLY A 37 9.64 9.17 -20.73
N VAL A 38 10.62 8.27 -20.52
CA VAL A 38 11.70 8.46 -19.53
C VAL A 38 12.55 9.68 -19.90
N VAL A 39 12.94 9.83 -21.17
CA VAL A 39 13.73 10.99 -21.63
C VAL A 39 12.99 12.30 -21.39
N ARG A 40 11.67 12.36 -21.63
CA ARG A 40 10.85 13.55 -21.32
C ARG A 40 10.96 13.97 -19.86
N GLU A 41 10.91 13.01 -18.96
CA GLU A 41 11.05 13.26 -17.52
C GLU A 41 12.47 13.72 -17.17
N LEU A 42 13.50 13.07 -17.73
CA LEU A 42 14.90 13.42 -17.46
C LEU A 42 15.25 14.83 -17.96
N VAL A 43 14.83 15.21 -19.16
CA VAL A 43 15.12 16.54 -19.71
C VAL A 43 14.34 17.66 -19.02
N ALA A 44 13.25 17.33 -18.33
CA ALA A 44 12.54 18.27 -17.47
C ALA A 44 13.27 18.50 -16.13
N CYS A 45 14.06 17.52 -15.66
CA CYS A 45 14.76 17.58 -14.38
C CYS A 45 16.22 18.07 -14.51
N PHE A 46 16.87 17.80 -15.63
CA PHE A 46 18.31 18.02 -15.80
C PHE A 46 18.61 18.88 -17.04
N ASP A 47 19.54 19.82 -16.91
CA ASP A 47 20.00 20.64 -18.01
C ASP A 47 21.11 19.93 -18.83
N LYS A 48 21.47 20.51 -19.99
CA LYS A 48 22.43 19.94 -20.95
C LYS A 48 23.90 19.91 -20.48
N SER A 49 24.21 20.52 -19.34
CA SER A 49 25.56 20.45 -18.77
C SER A 49 25.82 19.09 -18.13
N LYS A 50 24.75 18.38 -17.74
CA LYS A 50 24.83 17.09 -17.08
C LYS A 50 25.27 15.97 -18.03
N GLU A 51 26.14 15.10 -17.54
CA GLU A 51 26.58 13.89 -18.21
C GLU A 51 25.80 12.67 -17.71
N PHE A 52 25.31 11.88 -18.65
CA PHE A 52 24.53 10.67 -18.39
C PHE A 52 25.33 9.42 -18.71
N ALA A 53 25.15 8.37 -17.92
CA ALA A 53 25.62 7.04 -18.25
C ALA A 53 24.50 6.03 -18.06
N VAL A 54 24.34 5.10 -18.99
CA VAL A 54 23.38 4.00 -18.92
C VAL A 54 24.12 2.70 -18.72
N ILE A 55 23.77 1.96 -17.68
CA ILE A 55 24.29 0.62 -17.41
C ILE A 55 23.31 -0.39 -17.97
N CYS A 56 23.74 -1.12 -19.01
CA CYS A 56 22.89 -2.06 -19.72
C CYS A 56 23.22 -3.51 -19.38
N GLY A 57 22.16 -4.29 -19.09
CA GLY A 57 22.21 -5.74 -19.13
C GLY A 57 22.16 -6.28 -20.58
N ARG A 58 21.35 -7.36 -20.78
CA ARG A 58 21.15 -7.96 -22.12
C ARG A 58 19.68 -8.37 -22.39
N GLY A 59 18.76 -7.95 -21.53
CA GLY A 59 17.32 -8.17 -21.69
C GLY A 59 16.62 -6.98 -22.34
N ASN A 60 15.29 -7.01 -22.39
CA ASN A 60 14.48 -5.92 -22.93
C ASN A 60 14.68 -4.62 -22.16
N ASN A 61 14.84 -4.67 -20.81
CA ASN A 61 15.15 -3.48 -20.02
C ASN A 61 16.45 -2.78 -20.47
N ALA A 62 17.46 -3.56 -20.90
CA ALA A 62 18.67 -3.00 -21.49
C ALA A 62 18.40 -2.37 -22.87
N GLY A 63 17.46 -2.92 -23.63
CA GLY A 63 16.98 -2.30 -24.86
C GLY A 63 16.34 -0.93 -24.62
N ASP A 64 15.49 -0.82 -23.57
CA ASP A 64 14.92 0.46 -23.12
C ASP A 64 16.02 1.45 -22.76
N GLY A 65 17.03 0.99 -21.99
CA GLY A 65 18.19 1.82 -21.61
C GLY A 65 18.99 2.34 -22.79
N ILE A 66 19.26 1.50 -23.80
CA ILE A 66 19.99 1.94 -25.01
C ILE A 66 19.15 2.94 -25.82
N ALA A 67 17.83 2.72 -25.93
CA ALA A 67 16.93 3.66 -26.59
C ALA A 67 16.91 5.01 -25.85
N ILE A 68 16.89 5.01 -24.50
CA ILE A 68 17.01 6.22 -23.67
C ILE A 68 18.32 6.94 -23.97
N ALA A 69 19.47 6.23 -23.98
CA ALA A 69 20.77 6.82 -24.26
C ALA A 69 20.81 7.46 -25.66
N ARG A 70 20.25 6.78 -26.66
CA ARG A 70 20.15 7.30 -28.04
C ARG A 70 19.32 8.58 -28.09
N LEU A 71 18.15 8.60 -27.48
CA LEU A 71 17.26 9.76 -27.49
C LEU A 71 17.84 10.95 -26.71
N LEU A 72 18.55 10.72 -25.59
CA LEU A 72 19.28 11.76 -24.87
C LEU A 72 20.37 12.39 -25.74
N ASN A 73 21.18 11.57 -26.44
CA ASN A 73 22.20 12.07 -27.35
C ASN A 73 21.60 12.87 -28.54
N GLN A 74 20.48 12.40 -29.11
CA GLN A 74 19.74 13.11 -30.15
C GLN A 74 19.15 14.44 -29.68
N ALA A 75 18.77 14.52 -28.39
CA ALA A 75 18.31 15.75 -27.76
C ALA A 75 19.46 16.71 -27.39
N GLY A 76 20.72 16.32 -27.64
CA GLY A 76 21.91 17.12 -27.40
C GLY A 76 22.47 17.04 -25.98
N TYR A 77 22.13 15.98 -25.24
CA TYR A 77 22.77 15.63 -23.98
C TYR A 77 23.98 14.73 -24.21
N ARG A 78 24.95 14.75 -23.32
CA ARG A 78 26.08 13.83 -23.34
C ARG A 78 25.68 12.55 -22.60
N CYS A 79 25.49 11.45 -23.30
CA CYS A 79 25.13 10.16 -22.74
C CYS A 79 26.01 9.04 -23.28
N MET A 80 26.56 8.21 -22.40
CA MET A 80 27.35 7.04 -22.73
C MET A 80 26.64 5.75 -22.27
N VAL A 81 26.97 4.63 -22.91
CA VAL A 81 26.46 3.30 -22.58
C VAL A 81 27.60 2.42 -22.07
N TYR A 82 27.35 1.69 -21.01
CA TYR A 82 28.21 0.64 -20.46
C TYR A 82 27.48 -0.70 -20.52
N TYR A 83 28.05 -1.69 -21.21
CA TYR A 83 27.51 -3.04 -21.29
C TYR A 83 28.13 -3.92 -20.18
N ALA A 84 27.35 -4.25 -19.16
CA ALA A 84 27.84 -4.96 -17.97
C ALA A 84 28.27 -6.41 -18.25
N PHE A 85 27.82 -7.00 -19.36
CA PHE A 85 28.22 -8.33 -19.82
C PHE A 85 29.26 -8.29 -20.97
N GLY A 86 29.75 -7.10 -21.36
CA GLY A 86 30.60 -6.89 -22.51
C GLY A 86 29.80 -6.65 -23.78
N THR A 87 30.50 -6.13 -24.81
CA THR A 87 29.89 -5.76 -26.09
C THR A 87 29.54 -6.95 -26.99
N ASP A 88 30.19 -8.10 -26.80
CA ASP A 88 30.09 -9.27 -27.68
C ASP A 88 29.02 -10.27 -27.22
N GLU A 89 28.46 -10.07 -26.03
CA GLU A 89 27.41 -10.94 -25.48
C GLU A 89 26.06 -10.66 -26.18
N ALA A 90 25.40 -11.74 -26.61
CA ALA A 90 24.08 -11.67 -27.23
C ALA A 90 23.00 -11.45 -26.17
N GLY A 91 21.94 -10.74 -26.55
CA GLY A 91 20.80 -10.42 -25.70
C GLY A 91 19.44 -10.75 -26.34
N SER A 92 18.40 -10.11 -25.85
CA SER A 92 17.06 -10.22 -26.45
C SER A 92 17.06 -9.57 -27.85
N GLU A 93 16.08 -9.95 -28.68
CA GLU A 93 15.95 -9.41 -30.05
C GLU A 93 15.85 -7.87 -30.05
N LEU A 94 15.09 -7.30 -29.13
CA LEU A 94 14.94 -5.85 -29.00
C LEU A 94 16.22 -5.18 -28.49
N PHE A 95 16.95 -5.83 -27.59
CA PHE A 95 18.26 -5.35 -27.14
C PHE A 95 19.23 -5.27 -28.34
N GLU A 96 19.34 -6.33 -29.15
CA GLU A 96 20.20 -6.36 -30.30
C GLU A 96 19.82 -5.30 -31.36
N LEU A 97 18.51 -5.11 -31.58
CA LEU A 97 18.00 -4.07 -32.45
C LEU A 97 18.48 -2.68 -31.98
N GLN A 98 18.26 -2.33 -30.72
CA GLN A 98 18.65 -1.00 -30.19
C GLN A 98 20.16 -0.82 -30.13
N LYS A 99 20.91 -1.87 -29.82
CA LYS A 99 22.38 -1.88 -29.85
C LYS A 99 22.91 -1.58 -31.26
N ASN A 100 22.32 -2.22 -32.28
CA ASN A 100 22.66 -1.97 -33.66
C ASN A 100 22.31 -0.54 -34.11
N ILE A 101 21.15 -0.03 -33.71
CA ILE A 101 20.76 1.36 -34.00
C ILE A 101 21.76 2.32 -33.35
N TYR A 102 22.05 2.14 -32.04
CA TYR A 102 22.98 3.00 -31.30
C TYR A 102 24.36 3.06 -31.93
N ALA A 103 24.88 1.90 -32.37
CA ALA A 103 26.16 1.80 -33.04
C ALA A 103 26.19 2.55 -34.40
N ARG A 104 25.06 2.62 -35.12
CA ARG A 104 24.98 3.37 -36.41
C ARG A 104 25.08 4.90 -36.24
N TYR A 105 24.75 5.42 -35.03
CA TYR A 105 24.95 6.83 -34.72
C TYR A 105 26.35 7.15 -34.19
N ASP A 106 27.22 6.14 -34.02
CA ASP A 106 28.59 6.28 -33.49
C ASP A 106 28.61 6.98 -32.10
N PHE A 107 27.58 6.71 -31.28
CA PHE A 107 27.50 7.27 -29.93
C PHE A 107 28.43 6.52 -28.97
N LYS A 108 28.85 7.22 -27.91
CA LYS A 108 29.89 6.77 -26.98
C LYS A 108 29.51 5.52 -26.21
N VAL A 109 30.36 4.47 -26.33
CA VAL A 109 30.34 3.26 -25.50
C VAL A 109 31.60 3.24 -24.64
N VAL A 110 31.50 2.86 -23.37
CA VAL A 110 32.60 2.73 -22.44
C VAL A 110 32.70 1.30 -21.90
N SER A 111 33.91 0.85 -21.63
CA SER A 111 34.18 -0.48 -21.07
C SER A 111 34.62 -0.44 -19.59
N ASP A 112 34.90 0.76 -19.08
CA ASP A 112 35.36 0.97 -17.70
C ASP A 112 34.26 1.60 -16.86
N ILE A 113 33.90 0.92 -15.77
CA ILE A 113 32.89 1.39 -14.80
C ILE A 113 33.29 2.72 -14.13
N GLU A 114 34.59 3.03 -14.04
CA GLU A 114 35.05 4.29 -13.50
C GLU A 114 34.58 5.50 -14.33
N CYS A 115 34.42 5.30 -15.65
CA CYS A 115 33.85 6.34 -16.51
C CYS A 115 32.38 6.60 -16.19
N VAL A 116 31.61 5.54 -15.89
CA VAL A 116 30.22 5.63 -15.47
C VAL A 116 30.10 6.35 -14.12
N CYS A 117 30.95 5.98 -13.17
CA CYS A 117 30.95 6.57 -11.82
C CYS A 117 31.27 8.07 -11.78
N LYS A 118 31.80 8.65 -12.86
CA LYS A 118 32.07 10.09 -13.00
C LYS A 118 30.90 10.87 -13.59
N SER A 119 29.84 10.22 -14.04
CA SER A 119 28.66 10.86 -14.62
C SER A 119 27.80 11.52 -13.53
N ASP A 120 27.10 12.60 -13.91
CA ASP A 120 26.16 13.28 -12.99
C ASP A 120 24.88 12.47 -12.77
N VAL A 121 24.44 11.70 -13.79
CA VAL A 121 23.22 10.89 -13.77
C VAL A 121 23.54 9.49 -14.29
N ILE A 122 23.24 8.48 -13.48
CA ILE A 122 23.47 7.08 -13.83
C ILE A 122 22.12 6.38 -13.92
N ILE A 123 21.89 5.76 -15.08
CA ILE A 123 20.64 5.08 -15.42
C ILE A 123 20.87 3.57 -15.37
N ASP A 124 20.15 2.90 -14.48
CA ASP A 124 20.14 1.44 -14.33
C ASP A 124 19.14 0.82 -15.30
N ALA A 125 19.65 0.09 -16.25
CA ALA A 125 18.94 -0.75 -17.20
C ALA A 125 19.54 -2.18 -17.23
N LEU A 126 20.06 -2.68 -16.11
CA LEU A 126 20.63 -4.02 -16.01
C LEU A 126 19.53 -5.09 -16.04
N PHE A 127 18.56 -4.99 -15.12
CA PHE A 127 17.47 -5.95 -14.97
C PHE A 127 16.16 -5.20 -14.72
N GLY A 128 15.07 -5.69 -15.31
CA GLY A 128 13.69 -5.28 -15.02
C GLY A 128 12.95 -6.39 -14.29
N THR A 129 11.65 -6.56 -14.58
CA THR A 129 10.75 -7.55 -13.95
C THR A 129 11.17 -9.01 -14.12
N GLY A 130 12.12 -9.30 -15.02
CA GLY A 130 12.58 -10.66 -15.31
C GLY A 130 13.66 -11.23 -14.36
N LEU A 131 14.09 -10.50 -13.33
CA LEU A 131 15.11 -10.96 -12.40
C LEU A 131 14.59 -12.11 -11.52
N LYS A 132 15.29 -13.26 -11.52
CA LYS A 132 14.87 -14.46 -10.75
C LYS A 132 15.94 -15.04 -9.85
N ARG A 133 17.10 -14.39 -9.75
CA ARG A 133 18.23 -14.86 -8.95
C ARG A 133 18.98 -13.68 -8.33
N ALA A 134 19.68 -13.94 -7.24
CA ALA A 134 20.51 -12.94 -6.58
C ALA A 134 21.57 -12.38 -7.53
N ILE A 135 21.85 -11.08 -7.43
CA ILE A 135 22.92 -10.41 -8.14
C ILE A 135 24.19 -10.53 -7.29
N GLU A 136 25.20 -11.21 -7.87
CA GLU A 136 26.47 -11.53 -7.23
C GLU A 136 27.65 -11.29 -8.18
N GLY A 137 28.88 -11.39 -7.67
CA GLY A 137 30.13 -11.28 -8.47
C GLY A 137 30.29 -9.92 -9.11
N SER A 138 30.81 -9.88 -10.34
CA SER A 138 31.14 -8.65 -11.08
C SER A 138 29.96 -7.68 -11.24
N LEU A 139 28.74 -8.17 -11.37
CA LEU A 139 27.56 -7.32 -11.44
C LEU A 139 27.26 -6.65 -10.09
N ALA A 140 27.46 -7.36 -8.99
CA ALA A 140 27.34 -6.77 -7.65
C ALA A 140 28.42 -5.70 -7.42
N ASP A 141 29.64 -5.90 -7.95
CA ASP A 141 30.71 -4.90 -7.88
C ASP A 141 30.34 -3.62 -8.66
N VAL A 142 29.77 -3.77 -9.87
CA VAL A 142 29.25 -2.65 -10.67
C VAL A 142 28.21 -1.85 -9.88
N ILE A 143 27.17 -2.50 -9.36
CA ILE A 143 26.10 -1.85 -8.59
C ILE A 143 26.67 -1.18 -7.33
N SER A 144 27.55 -1.88 -6.62
CA SER A 144 28.19 -1.36 -5.39
C SER A 144 29.03 -0.12 -5.66
N SER A 145 29.73 -0.08 -6.80
CA SER A 145 30.52 1.09 -7.20
C SER A 145 29.63 2.30 -7.49
N VAL A 146 28.54 2.09 -8.21
CA VAL A 146 27.57 3.16 -8.52
C VAL A 146 26.84 3.64 -7.28
N ASN A 147 26.43 2.75 -6.39
CA ASN A 147 25.76 3.15 -5.14
C ASN A 147 26.62 4.02 -4.21
N LYS A 148 27.94 4.05 -4.40
CA LYS A 148 28.88 4.89 -3.63
C LYS A 148 29.09 6.28 -4.23
N THR A 149 28.58 6.54 -5.43
CA THR A 149 28.72 7.84 -6.09
C THR A 149 27.72 8.86 -5.57
N ASP A 150 28.01 10.15 -5.76
CA ASP A 150 27.08 11.25 -5.52
C ASP A 150 26.17 11.53 -6.73
N ALA A 151 26.21 10.70 -7.76
CA ALA A 151 25.37 10.83 -8.94
C ALA A 151 23.89 10.63 -8.61
N TYR A 152 23.02 11.30 -9.39
CA TYR A 152 21.59 10.95 -9.39
C TYR A 152 21.40 9.57 -10.04
N ARG A 153 20.70 8.69 -9.36
CA ARG A 153 20.52 7.30 -9.78
C ARG A 153 19.09 7.07 -10.21
N VAL A 154 18.93 6.66 -11.43
CA VAL A 154 17.63 6.44 -12.07
C VAL A 154 17.49 4.97 -12.43
N ALA A 155 16.40 4.33 -12.04
CA ALA A 155 16.08 2.97 -12.45
C ALA A 155 15.03 2.96 -13.57
N VAL A 156 15.28 2.12 -14.57
CA VAL A 156 14.34 1.85 -15.67
C VAL A 156 13.48 0.66 -15.27
N ASP A 157 12.19 0.86 -15.17
CA ASP A 157 11.13 -0.07 -14.82
C ASP A 157 11.17 -0.55 -13.36
N VAL A 158 12.22 -1.26 -12.95
CA VAL A 158 12.45 -1.77 -11.59
C VAL A 158 13.94 -1.64 -11.26
N PRO A 159 14.34 -1.15 -10.08
CA PRO A 159 15.75 -1.12 -9.70
C PRO A 159 16.35 -2.53 -9.72
N SER A 160 17.50 -2.69 -10.35
CA SER A 160 18.17 -3.99 -10.44
C SER A 160 18.48 -4.55 -9.05
N GLY A 161 17.99 -5.75 -8.77
CA GLY A 161 18.10 -6.40 -7.47
C GLY A 161 16.82 -6.31 -6.62
N VAL A 162 15.79 -5.60 -7.05
CA VAL A 162 14.44 -5.63 -6.43
C VAL A 162 13.59 -6.68 -7.14
N ASP A 163 12.98 -7.58 -6.38
CA ASP A 163 11.93 -8.47 -6.89
C ASP A 163 10.65 -7.67 -7.20
N SER A 164 10.19 -7.76 -8.45
CA SER A 164 9.07 -6.96 -8.95
C SER A 164 7.71 -7.30 -8.32
N ASP A 165 7.59 -8.47 -7.69
CA ASP A 165 6.32 -8.98 -7.17
C ASP A 165 6.22 -8.83 -5.65
N LYS A 166 7.28 -9.22 -4.93
CA LYS A 166 7.30 -9.29 -3.47
C LYS A 166 8.16 -8.21 -2.81
N GLY A 167 8.94 -7.45 -3.60
CA GLY A 167 9.83 -6.42 -3.08
C GLY A 167 11.03 -6.96 -2.31
N HIS A 168 11.38 -8.24 -2.49
CA HIS A 168 12.57 -8.79 -1.88
C HIS A 168 13.84 -8.19 -2.49
N VAL A 169 14.87 -8.06 -1.67
CA VAL A 169 16.21 -7.67 -2.10
C VAL A 169 16.96 -8.93 -2.55
N MET A 170 17.29 -8.97 -3.84
CA MET A 170 17.92 -10.12 -4.49
C MET A 170 19.44 -9.93 -4.64
N GLY A 171 20.16 -10.09 -3.54
CA GLY A 171 21.61 -9.87 -3.50
C GLY A 171 21.97 -8.39 -3.48
N CYS A 172 22.92 -7.96 -4.33
CA CYS A 172 23.26 -6.55 -4.45
C CYS A 172 22.19 -5.80 -5.23
N THR A 173 21.71 -4.68 -4.70
CA THR A 173 20.58 -3.93 -5.25
C THR A 173 20.97 -2.49 -5.55
N PHE A 174 20.60 -2.02 -6.74
CA PHE A 174 20.75 -0.64 -7.16
C PHE A 174 19.83 0.27 -6.34
N LYS A 175 20.38 1.33 -5.74
CA LYS A 175 19.62 2.28 -4.93
C LYS A 175 19.29 3.50 -5.77
N ALA A 176 18.09 3.52 -6.32
CA ALA A 176 17.59 4.62 -7.13
C ALA A 176 17.15 5.84 -6.30
N ASP A 177 17.31 7.04 -6.86
CA ASP A 177 16.65 8.26 -6.38
C ASP A 177 15.29 8.42 -7.11
N PHE A 178 15.20 7.93 -8.37
CA PHE A 178 13.98 7.87 -9.18
C PHE A 178 13.85 6.51 -9.86
N THR A 179 12.63 5.99 -9.88
CA THR A 179 12.26 4.80 -10.68
C THR A 179 11.17 5.19 -11.65
N TYR A 180 11.43 5.06 -12.96
CA TYR A 180 10.43 5.25 -14.00
C TYR A 180 9.90 3.88 -14.42
N THR A 181 8.72 3.53 -13.91
CA THR A 181 8.08 2.23 -14.19
C THR A 181 7.02 2.38 -15.28
N PHE A 182 6.81 1.33 -16.08
CA PHE A 182 6.01 1.41 -17.31
C PHE A 182 4.55 0.99 -17.08
N SER A 183 3.62 1.78 -17.57
CA SER A 183 2.16 1.67 -17.56
C SER A 183 1.53 1.50 -16.18
N TYR A 184 2.00 0.57 -15.36
CA TYR A 184 1.47 0.28 -14.03
C TYR A 184 2.61 0.11 -13.01
N LYS A 185 2.36 0.49 -11.76
CA LYS A 185 3.27 0.18 -10.65
C LYS A 185 3.31 -1.33 -10.43
N LYS A 186 4.51 -1.88 -10.20
CA LYS A 186 4.68 -3.27 -9.79
C LYS A 186 4.56 -3.38 -8.26
N THR A 187 3.98 -4.46 -7.78
CA THR A 187 3.79 -4.70 -6.34
C THR A 187 5.08 -4.57 -5.55
N GLY A 188 6.18 -5.11 -6.08
CA GLY A 188 7.49 -5.08 -5.43
C GLY A 188 8.12 -3.70 -5.26
N LEU A 189 7.73 -2.71 -6.08
CA LEU A 189 8.16 -1.31 -5.92
C LEU A 189 7.54 -0.63 -4.70
N LEU A 190 6.48 -1.21 -4.14
CA LEU A 190 5.68 -0.64 -3.07
C LEU A 190 5.92 -1.34 -1.73
N LEU A 191 6.41 -2.59 -1.75
CA LEU A 191 6.60 -3.43 -0.58
C LEU A 191 8.01 -3.30 -0.01
N TRP A 192 8.11 -3.38 1.31
CA TRP A 192 9.39 -3.42 2.01
C TRP A 192 10.02 -4.82 1.91
N PRO A 193 11.36 -4.94 1.75
CA PRO A 193 12.37 -3.85 1.76
C PRO A 193 12.63 -3.19 0.40
N GLY A 194 12.09 -3.69 -0.71
CA GLY A 194 12.37 -3.23 -2.06
C GLY A 194 12.07 -1.74 -2.29
N CYS A 195 10.99 -1.23 -1.68
CA CYS A 195 10.61 0.18 -1.80
C CYS A 195 11.69 1.16 -1.30
N ASP A 196 12.58 0.74 -0.37
CA ASP A 196 13.71 1.56 0.11
C ASP A 196 14.79 1.79 -0.96
N TYR A 197 14.76 1.01 -2.03
CA TYR A 197 15.68 1.09 -3.16
C TYR A 197 15.08 1.81 -4.38
N CYS A 198 13.78 2.11 -4.36
CA CYS A 198 13.06 2.63 -5.52
C CYS A 198 13.09 4.15 -5.65
N GLY A 199 13.38 4.87 -4.57
CA GLY A 199 13.27 6.33 -4.55
C GLY A 199 11.85 6.79 -4.92
N LEU A 200 11.74 7.88 -5.67
CA LEU A 200 10.45 8.36 -6.16
C LEU A 200 10.00 7.54 -7.39
N VAL A 201 8.95 6.75 -7.21
CA VAL A 201 8.39 5.91 -8.29
C VAL A 201 7.41 6.74 -9.13
N LYS A 202 7.66 6.82 -10.44
CA LYS A 202 6.82 7.53 -11.40
C LYS A 202 6.40 6.60 -12.53
N VAL A 203 5.10 6.56 -12.83
CA VAL A 203 4.56 5.76 -13.93
C VAL A 203 4.73 6.52 -15.24
N VAL A 204 5.32 5.86 -16.23
CA VAL A 204 5.44 6.35 -17.61
C VAL A 204 4.47 5.58 -18.49
N PRO A 205 3.47 6.23 -19.10
CA PRO A 205 2.57 5.58 -20.04
C PRO A 205 3.31 5.20 -21.34
N ILE A 206 3.12 3.97 -21.79
CA ILE A 206 3.81 3.42 -22.96
C ILE A 206 2.84 2.92 -24.05
N GLY A 207 1.54 3.21 -23.90
CA GLY A 207 0.51 2.75 -24.86
C GLY A 207 -0.13 1.41 -24.47
N ILE A 208 0.14 0.91 -23.27
CA ILE A 208 -0.59 -0.20 -22.63
C ILE A 208 -1.59 0.42 -21.67
N ASP A 209 -2.86 0.09 -21.80
CA ASP A 209 -3.96 0.58 -20.99
C ASP A 209 -4.87 -0.57 -20.52
N ASP A 210 -5.98 -0.23 -19.87
CA ASP A 210 -6.93 -1.19 -19.29
C ASP A 210 -7.57 -2.14 -20.31
N HIS A 211 -7.59 -1.80 -21.61
CA HIS A 211 -8.08 -2.70 -22.66
C HIS A 211 -7.21 -3.95 -22.78
N SER A 212 -5.91 -3.82 -22.50
CA SER A 212 -4.94 -4.91 -22.57
C SER A 212 -5.19 -6.00 -21.51
N PHE A 213 -5.99 -5.72 -20.48
CA PHE A 213 -6.42 -6.77 -19.53
C PHE A 213 -7.37 -7.79 -20.16
N CYS A 214 -8.07 -7.47 -21.24
CA CYS A 214 -9.05 -8.35 -21.89
C CYS A 214 -10.03 -9.00 -20.90
N GLY A 215 -10.42 -8.27 -19.85
CA GLY A 215 -11.32 -8.72 -18.79
C GLY A 215 -10.63 -9.44 -17.61
N ASN A 216 -9.34 -9.75 -17.70
CA ASN A 216 -8.56 -10.36 -16.60
C ASN A 216 -7.92 -9.26 -15.74
N LEU A 217 -8.73 -8.55 -14.97
CA LEU A 217 -8.25 -7.43 -14.15
C LEU A 217 -7.29 -7.92 -13.04
N PRO A 218 -6.23 -7.14 -12.72
CA PRO A 218 -5.37 -7.42 -11.59
C PRO A 218 -6.16 -7.51 -10.28
N SER A 219 -5.74 -8.41 -9.42
CA SER A 219 -6.38 -8.60 -8.11
C SER A 219 -5.99 -7.54 -7.09
N VAL A 220 -4.93 -6.77 -7.35
CA VAL A 220 -4.39 -5.75 -6.45
C VAL A 220 -4.64 -4.36 -7.01
N ARG A 221 -5.11 -3.47 -6.14
CA ARG A 221 -5.42 -2.08 -6.46
C ARG A 221 -4.88 -1.15 -5.39
N ALA A 222 -4.79 0.14 -5.70
CA ALA A 222 -4.58 1.19 -4.72
C ALA A 222 -5.66 2.27 -4.87
N LEU A 223 -5.97 2.94 -3.76
CA LEU A 223 -6.79 4.14 -3.75
C LEU A 223 -5.90 5.37 -3.84
N ASP A 224 -6.35 6.37 -4.54
CA ASP A 224 -5.76 7.71 -4.58
C ASP A 224 -6.77 8.80 -4.19
N GLU A 225 -6.31 10.04 -4.16
CA GLU A 225 -7.17 11.17 -3.78
C GLU A 225 -8.35 11.40 -4.76
N SER A 226 -8.28 10.91 -6.00
CA SER A 226 -9.38 10.99 -6.94
C SER A 226 -10.54 10.09 -6.57
N ASP A 227 -10.27 9.01 -5.82
CA ASP A 227 -11.28 8.11 -5.31
C ASP A 227 -12.16 8.75 -4.23
N LEU A 228 -11.64 9.74 -3.50
CA LEU A 228 -12.44 10.52 -2.56
C LEU A 228 -13.60 11.27 -3.23
N LYS A 229 -13.45 11.66 -4.53
CA LYS A 229 -14.51 12.31 -5.31
C LYS A 229 -15.71 11.39 -5.59
N LYS A 230 -15.53 10.09 -5.40
CA LYS A 230 -16.58 9.08 -5.57
C LYS A 230 -17.40 8.85 -4.30
N LEU A 231 -17.02 9.49 -3.20
CA LEU A 231 -17.78 9.45 -1.96
C LEU A 231 -18.94 10.43 -2.05
N ASP A 232 -20.12 9.94 -1.70
CA ASP A 232 -21.33 10.75 -1.69
C ASP A 232 -21.26 11.83 -0.61
N ASN A 233 -21.70 13.03 -0.94
CA ASN A 233 -21.91 14.09 0.03
C ASN A 233 -23.06 13.72 0.99
N ARG A 234 -22.97 14.19 2.23
CA ARG A 234 -24.04 13.98 3.20
C ARG A 234 -25.33 14.66 2.73
N PRO A 235 -26.48 13.96 2.73
CA PRO A 235 -27.76 14.58 2.36
C PRO A 235 -28.10 15.75 3.29
N ALA A 236 -28.54 16.87 2.74
CA ALA A 236 -28.93 18.02 3.54
C ALA A 236 -30.10 17.71 4.51
N HIS A 237 -31.04 16.86 4.08
CA HIS A 237 -32.12 16.36 4.93
C HIS A 237 -31.69 15.06 5.59
N SER A 238 -31.04 15.15 6.77
CA SER A 238 -30.56 14.01 7.53
C SER A 238 -30.66 14.26 9.05
N ASN A 239 -30.61 13.19 9.80
CA ASN A 239 -30.55 13.21 11.27
C ASN A 239 -29.54 12.17 11.77
N LYS A 240 -29.24 12.17 13.06
CA LYS A 240 -28.26 11.24 13.64
C LYS A 240 -28.53 9.75 13.34
N GLY A 241 -29.78 9.34 13.20
CA GLY A 241 -30.15 7.97 12.85
C GLY A 241 -29.84 7.61 11.40
N THR A 242 -29.77 8.61 10.49
CA THR A 242 -29.42 8.40 9.05
C THR A 242 -28.01 7.81 8.89
N PHE A 243 -27.10 8.14 9.78
CA PHE A 243 -25.67 7.77 9.69
C PHE A 243 -25.30 6.59 10.57
N GLY A 244 -26.31 5.89 11.11
CA GLY A 244 -26.18 4.64 11.83
C GLY A 244 -25.68 4.75 13.27
N LYS A 245 -25.73 3.62 13.97
CA LYS A 245 -25.43 3.46 15.39
C LYS A 245 -24.27 2.49 15.55
N LEU A 246 -23.12 2.99 16.01
CA LEU A 246 -21.93 2.17 16.25
C LEU A 246 -21.83 1.79 17.73
N LEU A 247 -21.64 0.50 18.01
CA LEU A 247 -21.27 0.00 19.34
C LEU A 247 -19.76 -0.22 19.39
N VAL A 248 -19.08 0.43 20.33
CA VAL A 248 -17.63 0.29 20.56
C VAL A 248 -17.42 -0.46 21.88
N ILE A 249 -16.95 -1.70 21.81
CA ILE A 249 -16.64 -2.53 23.00
C ILE A 249 -15.13 -2.44 23.21
N ALA A 250 -14.71 -1.52 24.07
CA ALA A 250 -13.31 -1.11 24.15
C ALA A 250 -12.95 -0.57 25.55
N GLY A 251 -11.66 -0.56 25.81
CA GLY A 251 -11.12 -0.07 27.07
C GLY A 251 -11.23 -1.10 28.22
N SER A 252 -10.25 -1.05 29.07
CA SER A 252 -10.20 -1.77 30.34
C SER A 252 -9.60 -0.85 31.40
N ARG A 253 -9.43 -1.31 32.63
CA ARG A 253 -8.78 -0.53 33.67
C ARG A 253 -7.39 -0.10 33.20
N ASN A 254 -7.12 1.20 33.25
CA ASN A 254 -5.90 1.87 32.76
C ASN A 254 -5.75 1.97 31.22
N MET A 255 -6.76 1.57 30.43
CA MET A 255 -6.77 1.67 28.97
C MET A 255 -8.02 2.38 28.43
N ALA A 256 -8.55 3.37 29.16
CA ALA A 256 -9.69 4.18 28.75
C ALA A 256 -9.41 4.95 27.44
N GLY A 257 -8.15 5.33 27.19
CA GLY A 257 -7.73 6.07 26.00
C GLY A 257 -8.04 5.35 24.69
N ALA A 258 -7.90 4.04 24.62
CA ALA A 258 -8.22 3.25 23.42
C ALA A 258 -9.71 3.36 23.04
N ALA A 259 -10.62 3.32 24.04
CA ALA A 259 -12.05 3.50 23.82
C ALA A 259 -12.38 4.93 23.34
N VAL A 260 -11.72 5.95 23.92
CA VAL A 260 -11.89 7.36 23.52
C VAL A 260 -11.43 7.56 22.08
N LEU A 261 -10.21 7.10 21.72
CA LEU A 261 -9.63 7.26 20.38
C LEU A 261 -10.50 6.59 19.31
N SER A 262 -10.90 5.34 19.54
CA SER A 262 -11.75 4.60 18.61
C SER A 262 -13.12 5.29 18.44
N ALA A 263 -13.79 5.66 19.52
CA ALA A 263 -15.10 6.29 19.46
C ALA A 263 -15.06 7.71 18.84
N LYS A 264 -14.04 8.51 19.18
CA LYS A 264 -13.83 9.85 18.59
C LYS A 264 -13.55 9.76 17.10
N ALA A 265 -12.70 8.81 16.68
CA ALA A 265 -12.41 8.56 15.28
C ALA A 265 -13.67 8.12 14.50
N ALA A 266 -14.53 7.29 15.10
CA ALA A 266 -15.81 6.90 14.50
C ALA A 266 -16.73 8.09 14.28
N TYR A 267 -16.88 8.99 15.24
CA TYR A 267 -17.64 10.23 15.07
C TYR A 267 -17.08 11.11 13.97
N LYS A 268 -15.76 11.30 13.98
CA LYS A 268 -15.06 12.10 12.94
C LYS A 268 -15.10 11.46 11.56
N SER A 269 -15.37 10.14 11.48
CA SER A 269 -15.62 9.43 10.23
C SER A 269 -17.09 9.34 9.84
N GLY A 270 -17.96 10.01 10.61
CA GLY A 270 -19.33 10.24 10.20
C GLY A 270 -20.39 9.35 10.86
N ALA A 271 -20.08 8.51 11.83
CA ALA A 271 -21.09 7.76 12.59
C ALA A 271 -22.11 8.71 13.25
N GLY A 272 -23.39 8.36 13.16
CA GLY A 272 -24.46 9.22 13.71
C GLY A 272 -24.61 9.15 15.23
N LEU A 273 -24.41 7.97 15.79
CA LEU A 273 -24.43 7.69 17.23
C LEU A 273 -23.34 6.67 17.54
N VAL A 274 -22.61 6.91 18.63
CA VAL A 274 -21.61 5.95 19.14
C VAL A 274 -21.95 5.64 20.61
N LYS A 275 -22.05 4.35 20.94
CA LYS A 275 -22.17 3.87 22.31
C LYS A 275 -20.94 3.06 22.68
N ILE A 276 -20.37 3.33 23.84
CA ILE A 276 -19.17 2.64 24.32
C ILE A 276 -19.55 1.69 25.46
N ILE A 277 -19.18 0.42 25.33
CA ILE A 277 -19.17 -0.56 26.43
C ILE A 277 -17.76 -0.60 27.01
N THR A 278 -17.66 -0.34 28.33
CA THR A 278 -16.39 -0.26 29.05
C THR A 278 -16.61 -0.49 30.54
N PRO A 279 -15.58 -0.82 31.35
CA PRO A 279 -15.74 -0.89 32.80
C PRO A 279 -16.12 0.45 33.44
N GLU A 280 -16.88 0.42 34.54
CA GLU A 280 -17.36 1.62 35.24
C GLU A 280 -16.22 2.59 35.64
N CYS A 281 -15.05 2.08 35.97
CA CYS A 281 -13.89 2.92 36.30
C CYS A 281 -13.46 3.90 35.20
N ASN A 282 -13.89 3.68 33.95
CA ASN A 282 -13.58 4.54 32.79
C ASN A 282 -14.66 5.62 32.56
N ARG A 283 -15.82 5.57 33.22
CA ARG A 283 -16.96 6.48 33.00
C ARG A 283 -16.55 7.95 32.98
N SER A 284 -15.97 8.42 34.09
CA SER A 284 -15.61 9.83 34.21
C SER A 284 -14.60 10.29 33.17
N ILE A 285 -13.64 9.42 32.84
CA ILE A 285 -12.59 9.70 31.84
C ILE A 285 -13.23 9.89 30.48
N ILE A 286 -14.11 8.96 30.08
CA ILE A 286 -14.71 8.99 28.73
C ILE A 286 -15.72 10.14 28.63
N GLN A 287 -16.58 10.36 29.62
CA GLN A 287 -17.54 11.45 29.58
C GLN A 287 -16.89 12.84 29.56
N CYS A 288 -15.72 12.99 30.17
CA CYS A 288 -14.93 14.23 30.05
C CYS A 288 -14.27 14.39 28.68
N ALA A 289 -13.76 13.28 28.10
CA ALA A 289 -13.00 13.34 26.85
C ALA A 289 -13.89 13.32 25.59
N LEU A 290 -15.08 12.71 25.66
CA LEU A 290 -16.03 12.56 24.55
C LEU A 290 -17.48 12.58 25.08
N PRO A 291 -18.01 13.76 25.44
CA PRO A 291 -19.34 13.91 25.99
C PRO A 291 -20.48 13.51 25.03
N GLU A 292 -20.22 13.44 23.73
CA GLU A 292 -21.17 13.01 22.71
C GLU A 292 -21.49 11.52 22.76
N ALA A 293 -20.58 10.69 23.34
CA ALA A 293 -20.74 9.24 23.36
C ALA A 293 -21.75 8.78 24.44
N LEU A 294 -22.61 7.84 24.05
CA LEU A 294 -23.40 7.10 24.98
C LEU A 294 -22.51 6.07 25.70
N LEU A 295 -22.81 5.79 26.97
CA LEU A 295 -22.08 4.82 27.78
C LEU A 295 -22.97 3.71 28.31
N CYS A 296 -22.46 2.48 28.20
CA CYS A 296 -22.94 1.34 28.93
C CYS A 296 -21.76 0.73 29.72
N THR A 297 -21.88 0.60 31.01
CA THR A 297 -20.80 0.12 31.87
C THR A 297 -21.16 -1.21 32.53
N ASP A 298 -20.11 -2.03 32.77
CA ASP A 298 -20.21 -3.29 33.53
C ASP A 298 -21.23 -4.30 32.98
N ILE A 299 -21.08 -4.62 31.68
CA ILE A 299 -21.80 -5.76 31.09
C ILE A 299 -21.31 -7.04 31.77
N ALA A 300 -22.16 -7.65 32.57
CA ALA A 300 -21.83 -8.82 33.39
C ALA A 300 -22.34 -10.15 32.81
N SER A 301 -23.09 -10.15 31.70
CA SER A 301 -23.66 -11.36 31.11
C SER A 301 -23.84 -11.24 29.61
N ALA A 302 -23.82 -12.38 28.94
CA ALA A 302 -24.09 -12.47 27.50
C ALA A 302 -25.45 -11.85 27.12
N LYS A 303 -26.50 -12.14 27.90
CA LYS A 303 -27.85 -11.61 27.64
C LYS A 303 -27.93 -10.08 27.74
N ALA A 304 -27.19 -9.47 28.66
CA ALA A 304 -27.10 -8.00 28.71
C ALA A 304 -26.41 -7.42 27.49
N LEU A 305 -25.38 -8.11 26.98
CA LEU A 305 -24.68 -7.70 25.74
C LEU A 305 -25.59 -7.83 24.54
N GLU A 306 -26.39 -8.89 24.41
CA GLU A 306 -27.33 -9.08 23.30
C GLU A 306 -28.29 -7.88 23.16
N THR A 307 -28.79 -7.36 24.28
CA THR A 307 -29.64 -6.16 24.28
C THR A 307 -28.93 -4.93 23.72
N GLU A 308 -27.60 -4.80 23.94
CA GLU A 308 -26.82 -3.71 23.41
C GLU A 308 -26.47 -3.92 21.91
N LEU A 309 -26.32 -5.19 21.48
CA LEU A 309 -26.16 -5.55 20.09
C LEU A 309 -27.41 -5.22 19.27
N ASP A 310 -28.60 -5.47 19.78
CA ASP A 310 -29.89 -5.14 19.13
C ASP A 310 -30.06 -3.63 18.86
N TRP A 311 -29.39 -2.79 19.64
CA TRP A 311 -29.42 -1.34 19.45
C TRP A 311 -28.53 -0.88 18.28
N ALA A 312 -27.47 -1.63 17.93
CA ALA A 312 -26.40 -1.20 17.03
C ALA A 312 -26.65 -1.59 15.57
N ASP A 313 -26.02 -0.87 14.65
CA ASP A 313 -25.96 -1.20 13.22
C ASP A 313 -24.60 -1.82 12.81
N ALA A 314 -23.57 -1.63 13.65
CA ALA A 314 -22.25 -2.29 13.53
C ALA A 314 -21.53 -2.26 14.90
N VAL A 315 -20.51 -3.11 15.04
CA VAL A 315 -19.69 -3.20 16.26
C VAL A 315 -18.21 -3.02 15.93
N VAL A 316 -17.50 -2.28 16.80
CA VAL A 316 -16.03 -2.34 16.91
C VAL A 316 -15.71 -3.00 18.26
N ILE A 317 -14.91 -4.05 18.27
CA ILE A 317 -14.52 -4.75 19.51
C ILE A 317 -13.01 -4.98 19.57
N GLY A 318 -12.42 -4.70 20.74
CA GLY A 318 -11.05 -5.10 21.03
C GLY A 318 -10.07 -4.01 21.47
N PRO A 319 -10.16 -2.74 21.00
CA PRO A 319 -9.23 -1.70 21.42
C PRO A 319 -9.12 -1.59 22.94
N GLY A 320 -7.93 -1.90 23.50
CA GLY A 320 -7.67 -1.84 24.93
C GLY A 320 -8.59 -2.69 25.82
N LEU A 321 -9.17 -3.77 25.30
CA LEU A 321 -10.17 -4.59 26.00
C LEU A 321 -9.57 -5.47 27.10
N SER A 322 -8.27 -5.74 27.06
CA SER A 322 -7.57 -6.75 27.84
C SER A 322 -7.95 -8.20 27.49
N LYS A 323 -7.35 -9.16 28.21
CA LYS A 323 -7.65 -10.61 28.06
C LYS A 323 -8.33 -11.20 29.29
N SER A 324 -9.09 -10.40 30.06
CA SER A 324 -9.84 -10.87 31.21
C SER A 324 -10.96 -11.85 30.82
N ASP A 325 -11.46 -12.62 31.78
CA ASP A 325 -12.55 -13.55 31.48
C ASP A 325 -13.84 -12.81 31.03
N ASN A 326 -14.06 -11.59 31.51
CA ASN A 326 -15.14 -10.74 30.99
C ASN A 326 -14.89 -10.35 29.51
N ALA A 327 -13.66 -9.97 29.16
CA ALA A 327 -13.30 -9.67 27.76
C ALA A 327 -13.50 -10.88 26.84
N LYS A 328 -13.10 -12.07 27.26
CA LYS A 328 -13.36 -13.32 26.54
C LYS A 328 -14.85 -13.55 26.34
N MET A 329 -15.67 -13.44 27.42
CA MET A 329 -17.12 -13.55 27.34
C MET A 329 -17.71 -12.55 26.33
N LEU A 330 -17.27 -11.30 26.35
CA LEU A 330 -17.76 -10.28 25.41
C LEU A 330 -17.41 -10.66 23.96
N VAL A 331 -16.16 -11.06 23.66
CA VAL A 331 -15.72 -11.47 22.31
C VAL A 331 -16.48 -12.69 21.82
N GLU A 332 -16.60 -13.73 22.66
CA GLU A 332 -17.34 -14.96 22.30
C GLU A 332 -18.83 -14.67 22.04
N THR A 333 -19.47 -13.86 22.89
CA THR A 333 -20.88 -13.50 22.72
C THR A 333 -21.08 -12.74 21.41
N VAL A 334 -20.25 -11.70 21.12
CA VAL A 334 -20.36 -10.93 19.88
C VAL A 334 -20.23 -11.84 18.65
N LEU A 335 -19.23 -12.71 18.60
CA LEU A 335 -19.03 -13.61 17.45
C LEU A 335 -20.17 -14.60 17.25
N LYS A 336 -20.79 -15.09 18.34
CA LYS A 336 -21.87 -16.08 18.28
C LYS A 336 -23.25 -15.48 17.99
N THR A 337 -23.50 -14.26 18.48
CA THR A 337 -24.87 -13.73 18.51
C THR A 337 -25.10 -12.47 17.69
N ALA A 338 -24.04 -11.71 17.33
CA ALA A 338 -24.23 -10.50 16.55
C ALA A 338 -24.80 -10.80 15.16
N GLU A 339 -25.87 -10.09 14.81
CA GLU A 339 -26.52 -10.13 13.48
C GLU A 339 -26.22 -8.86 12.66
N ILE A 340 -25.14 -8.16 12.99
CA ILE A 340 -24.66 -6.92 12.41
C ILE A 340 -23.17 -7.02 12.07
N PRO A 341 -22.65 -6.23 11.12
CA PRO A 341 -21.22 -6.26 10.74
C PRO A 341 -20.29 -5.90 11.90
N LEU A 342 -19.09 -6.52 11.88
CA LEU A 342 -18.10 -6.42 12.96
C LEU A 342 -16.77 -5.86 12.47
N VAL A 343 -16.10 -5.07 13.32
CA VAL A 343 -14.67 -4.76 13.24
C VAL A 343 -14.00 -5.33 14.49
N ILE A 344 -13.02 -6.20 14.29
CA ILE A 344 -12.31 -6.90 15.36
C ILE A 344 -10.84 -6.47 15.33
N ASP A 345 -10.33 -5.93 16.43
CA ASP A 345 -8.97 -5.40 16.53
C ASP A 345 -8.30 -5.81 17.85
N ALA A 346 -7.01 -5.64 17.93
CA ALA A 346 -6.19 -5.65 19.14
C ALA A 346 -6.45 -6.86 20.07
N ASP A 347 -6.91 -6.62 21.32
CA ASP A 347 -7.09 -7.69 22.30
C ASP A 347 -8.16 -8.71 21.92
N ALA A 348 -9.16 -8.33 21.12
CA ALA A 348 -10.13 -9.30 20.61
C ALA A 348 -9.47 -10.29 19.62
N LEU A 349 -8.56 -9.83 18.76
CA LEU A 349 -7.76 -10.72 17.89
C LEU A 349 -6.85 -11.63 18.72
N ASN A 350 -6.27 -11.11 19.80
CA ASN A 350 -5.46 -11.92 20.72
C ASN A 350 -6.27 -13.01 21.39
N ILE A 351 -7.52 -12.73 21.79
CA ILE A 351 -8.43 -13.72 22.37
C ILE A 351 -8.79 -14.78 21.33
N ILE A 352 -9.12 -14.37 20.12
CA ILE A 352 -9.45 -15.28 19.00
C ILE A 352 -8.25 -16.17 18.65
N SER A 353 -7.02 -15.65 18.72
CA SER A 353 -5.82 -16.43 18.39
C SER A 353 -5.60 -17.65 19.31
N ASP A 354 -6.15 -17.62 20.53
CA ASP A 354 -6.14 -18.75 21.45
C ASP A 354 -7.16 -19.84 21.06
N ASN A 355 -8.24 -19.45 20.34
CA ASN A 355 -9.25 -20.37 19.81
C ASN A 355 -9.81 -19.88 18.46
N MET A 356 -9.14 -20.23 17.37
CA MET A 356 -9.49 -19.81 16.00
C MET A 356 -10.87 -20.29 15.53
N THR A 357 -11.49 -21.29 16.18
CA THR A 357 -12.84 -21.75 15.82
C THR A 357 -13.89 -20.67 16.04
N LEU A 358 -13.65 -19.74 16.98
CA LEU A 358 -14.53 -18.60 17.23
C LEU A 358 -14.73 -17.74 15.98
N LEU A 359 -13.69 -17.58 15.16
CA LEU A 359 -13.80 -16.78 13.95
C LEU A 359 -14.68 -17.45 12.88
N ASN A 360 -14.88 -18.76 12.95
CA ASN A 360 -15.80 -19.48 12.05
C ASN A 360 -17.27 -19.38 12.49
N GLU A 361 -17.55 -18.84 13.68
CA GLU A 361 -18.91 -18.77 14.23
C GLU A 361 -19.67 -17.50 13.81
N HIS A 362 -18.96 -16.51 13.21
CA HIS A 362 -19.62 -15.27 12.79
C HIS A 362 -20.66 -15.52 11.69
N LYS A 363 -21.80 -14.87 11.81
CA LYS A 363 -22.92 -14.96 10.86
C LYS A 363 -22.97 -13.78 9.88
N MET A 364 -22.33 -12.68 10.23
CA MET A 364 -22.35 -11.41 9.50
C MET A 364 -20.94 -11.05 9.00
N PRO A 365 -20.83 -10.16 8.03
CA PRO A 365 -19.53 -9.74 7.50
C PRO A 365 -18.60 -9.17 8.59
N VAL A 366 -17.35 -9.62 8.59
CA VAL A 366 -16.32 -9.25 9.58
C VAL A 366 -15.14 -8.57 8.91
N ILE A 367 -14.65 -7.50 9.52
CA ILE A 367 -13.35 -6.89 9.25
C ILE A 367 -12.43 -7.22 10.42
N VAL A 368 -11.23 -7.70 10.14
CA VAL A 368 -10.16 -7.85 11.13
C VAL A 368 -9.01 -6.92 10.81
N THR A 369 -8.37 -6.33 11.83
CA THR A 369 -7.32 -5.32 11.62
C THR A 369 -5.99 -5.70 12.30
N PRO A 370 -5.41 -6.90 12.03
CA PRO A 370 -4.21 -7.35 12.69
C PRO A 370 -2.97 -6.56 12.24
N HIS A 371 -2.06 -6.26 13.16
CA HIS A 371 -0.66 -5.97 12.84
C HIS A 371 0.13 -7.29 12.66
N LEU A 372 1.37 -7.23 12.17
CA LEU A 372 2.17 -8.45 11.89
C LEU A 372 2.28 -9.40 13.08
N GLY A 373 2.42 -8.88 14.32
CA GLY A 373 2.50 -9.71 15.52
C GLY A 373 1.19 -10.40 15.87
N GLU A 374 0.03 -9.77 15.62
CA GLU A 374 -1.30 -10.38 15.77
C GLU A 374 -1.53 -11.42 14.68
N MET A 375 -1.21 -11.10 13.42
CA MET A 375 -1.30 -12.05 12.31
C MET A 375 -0.41 -13.29 12.55
N SER A 376 0.80 -13.09 13.09
CA SER A 376 1.69 -14.19 13.46
C SER A 376 1.04 -15.17 14.46
N ARG A 377 0.30 -14.66 15.44
CA ARG A 377 -0.46 -15.50 16.41
C ARG A 377 -1.65 -16.18 15.74
N LEU A 378 -2.43 -15.45 14.95
CA LEU A 378 -3.60 -15.96 14.24
C LEU A 378 -3.24 -17.08 13.25
N MET A 379 -2.20 -16.88 12.44
CA MET A 379 -1.78 -17.83 11.40
C MET A 379 -0.75 -18.87 11.90
N LYS A 380 -0.22 -18.70 13.11
CA LYS A 380 0.90 -19.50 13.66
C LYS A 380 2.10 -19.54 12.71
N LYS A 381 2.38 -18.43 12.05
CA LYS A 381 3.53 -18.21 11.15
C LYS A 381 4.48 -17.20 11.79
N SER A 382 5.78 -17.28 11.52
CA SER A 382 6.72 -16.23 11.95
C SER A 382 6.45 -14.92 11.22
N ILE A 383 6.80 -13.77 11.82
CA ILE A 383 6.69 -12.46 11.17
C ILE A 383 7.48 -12.46 9.86
N ALA A 384 8.68 -13.05 9.84
CA ALA A 384 9.50 -13.16 8.62
C ALA A 384 8.73 -13.89 7.49
N ASN A 385 8.09 -15.03 7.78
CA ASN A 385 7.32 -15.78 6.78
C ASN A 385 6.08 -15.00 6.29
N ILE A 386 5.51 -14.13 7.13
CA ILE A 386 4.41 -13.25 6.70
C ILE A 386 4.94 -12.17 5.76
N GLN A 387 6.09 -11.59 6.07
CA GLN A 387 6.73 -10.55 5.26
C GLN A 387 7.27 -11.07 3.92
N GLU A 388 7.59 -12.37 3.83
CA GLU A 388 7.96 -13.00 2.55
C GLU A 388 6.83 -12.95 1.50
N ASP A 389 5.57 -12.92 1.93
CA ASP A 389 4.41 -12.81 1.03
C ASP A 389 3.22 -12.16 1.73
N ILE A 390 3.37 -10.91 2.13
CA ILE A 390 2.37 -10.19 2.92
C ILE A 390 0.99 -10.11 2.22
N ILE A 391 0.98 -9.94 0.89
CA ILE A 391 -0.25 -9.90 0.08
C ILE A 391 -0.91 -11.27 0.03
N GLY A 392 -0.11 -12.34 -0.17
CA GLY A 392 -0.60 -13.70 -0.21
C GLY A 392 -1.15 -14.14 1.14
N VAL A 393 -0.46 -13.85 2.24
CA VAL A 393 -0.90 -14.19 3.61
C VAL A 393 -2.20 -13.47 3.99
N ALA A 394 -2.32 -12.18 3.67
CA ALA A 394 -3.56 -11.44 3.90
C ALA A 394 -4.74 -12.06 3.11
N GLY A 395 -4.53 -12.43 1.85
CA GLY A 395 -5.52 -13.09 1.02
C GLY A 395 -5.89 -14.50 1.49
N GLU A 396 -4.89 -15.30 1.89
CA GLU A 396 -5.09 -16.64 2.47
C GLU A 396 -5.97 -16.56 3.72
N PHE A 397 -5.64 -15.63 4.62
CA PHE A 397 -6.42 -15.42 5.85
C PHE A 397 -7.85 -14.98 5.56
N ALA A 398 -8.02 -13.99 4.69
CA ALA A 398 -9.33 -13.46 4.32
C ALA A 398 -10.25 -14.57 3.73
N SER A 399 -9.70 -15.37 2.82
CA SER A 399 -10.43 -16.47 2.18
C SER A 399 -10.75 -17.60 3.16
N LEU A 400 -9.76 -17.99 4.01
CA LEU A 400 -9.92 -19.12 4.94
C LEU A 400 -11.04 -18.88 5.97
N TYR A 401 -11.16 -17.64 6.46
CA TYR A 401 -12.12 -17.28 7.51
C TYR A 401 -13.31 -16.48 6.98
N ASN A 402 -13.41 -16.28 5.67
CA ASN A 402 -14.47 -15.47 5.03
C ASN A 402 -14.61 -14.05 5.64
N VAL A 403 -13.48 -13.36 5.82
CA VAL A 403 -13.41 -12.02 6.42
C VAL A 403 -12.74 -11.02 5.48
N THR A 404 -12.90 -9.73 5.77
CA THR A 404 -12.04 -8.69 5.20
C THR A 404 -10.86 -8.47 6.16
N CYS A 405 -9.64 -8.72 5.70
CA CYS A 405 -8.41 -8.57 6.48
C CYS A 405 -7.72 -7.24 6.16
N VAL A 406 -7.45 -6.44 7.18
CA VAL A 406 -6.64 -5.21 7.11
C VAL A 406 -5.31 -5.49 7.82
N LEU A 407 -4.35 -6.05 7.12
CA LEU A 407 -3.04 -6.41 7.65
C LEU A 407 -2.14 -5.16 7.71
N LYS A 408 -1.92 -4.69 8.93
CA LYS A 408 -1.17 -3.45 9.22
C LYS A 408 0.35 -3.69 9.16
N ASP A 409 1.04 -2.96 8.30
CA ASP A 409 2.49 -2.85 8.22
C ASP A 409 2.84 -1.50 7.60
N PHE A 410 4.11 -1.29 7.20
CA PHE A 410 4.56 -0.10 6.43
C PHE A 410 3.61 0.22 5.27
N ARG A 411 3.18 -0.79 4.52
CA ARG A 411 2.03 -0.72 3.61
C ARG A 411 0.93 -1.62 4.15
N THR A 412 -0.19 -1.05 4.50
CA THR A 412 -1.35 -1.84 4.94
C THR A 412 -1.97 -2.55 3.74
N ILE A 413 -2.13 -3.88 3.86
CA ILE A 413 -2.78 -4.71 2.86
C ILE A 413 -4.22 -4.98 3.29
N ILE A 414 -5.17 -4.64 2.45
CA ILE A 414 -6.57 -4.99 2.63
C ILE A 414 -6.89 -6.13 1.68
N ALA A 415 -7.36 -7.26 2.21
CA ALA A 415 -7.74 -8.42 1.41
C ALA A 415 -9.18 -8.82 1.75
N ALA A 416 -10.00 -8.96 0.73
CA ALA A 416 -11.36 -9.44 0.85
C ALA A 416 -11.47 -10.94 0.51
N ALA A 417 -12.48 -11.62 1.04
CA ALA A 417 -12.70 -13.05 0.82
C ALA A 417 -12.95 -13.41 -0.66
N ASP A 418 -13.44 -12.46 -1.46
CA ASP A 418 -13.66 -12.63 -2.91
C ASP A 418 -12.37 -12.56 -3.75
N GLY A 419 -11.22 -12.35 -3.11
CA GLY A 419 -9.90 -12.31 -3.74
C GLY A 419 -9.42 -10.91 -4.13
N GLU A 420 -10.26 -9.87 -4.07
CA GLU A 420 -9.85 -8.48 -4.31
C GLU A 420 -8.95 -7.97 -3.18
N LYS A 421 -7.90 -7.25 -3.55
CA LYS A 421 -6.91 -6.73 -2.58
C LYS A 421 -6.59 -5.27 -2.85
N PHE A 422 -6.23 -4.55 -1.79
CA PHE A 422 -5.73 -3.17 -1.89
C PHE A 422 -4.42 -3.03 -1.14
N ILE A 423 -3.50 -2.23 -1.70
CA ILE A 423 -2.31 -1.74 -1.01
C ILE A 423 -2.57 -0.28 -0.65
N ASN A 424 -2.55 0.03 0.63
CA ASN A 424 -2.65 1.42 1.06
C ASN A 424 -1.31 2.14 0.87
N LEU A 425 -1.33 3.22 0.07
CA LEU A 425 -0.15 4.03 -0.24
C LEU A 425 -0.06 5.31 0.59
N SER A 426 -1.12 5.67 1.32
CA SER A 426 -1.15 6.84 2.22
C SER A 426 -0.53 6.53 3.57
N GLY A 427 -0.13 7.56 4.28
CA GLY A 427 0.47 7.47 5.60
C GLY A 427 1.98 7.63 5.60
N ASN A 428 2.51 7.93 6.77
CA ASN A 428 3.92 8.24 6.99
C ASN A 428 4.45 7.62 8.30
N CYS A 429 5.76 7.68 8.50
CA CYS A 429 6.43 7.08 9.66
C CYS A 429 6.04 7.71 11.02
N GLY A 430 5.52 8.93 11.05
CA GLY A 430 5.01 9.57 12.28
C GLY A 430 3.81 8.85 12.87
N MET A 431 3.06 8.10 12.03
CA MET A 431 1.91 7.33 12.48
C MET A 431 2.27 6.07 13.29
N ALA A 432 3.56 5.73 13.40
CA ALA A 432 4.06 4.64 14.24
C ALA A 432 4.02 5.03 15.73
N THR A 433 2.84 5.35 16.26
CA THR A 433 2.58 5.80 17.63
C THR A 433 1.46 4.98 18.27
N ALA A 434 1.48 4.90 19.60
CA ALA A 434 0.44 4.18 20.36
C ALA A 434 -0.95 4.81 20.11
N GLY A 435 -1.96 3.98 19.90
CA GLY A 435 -3.33 4.42 19.66
C GLY A 435 -3.67 4.65 18.17
N SER A 436 -2.70 4.65 17.25
CA SER A 436 -2.97 4.78 15.80
C SER A 436 -3.87 3.67 15.28
N GLY A 437 -3.70 2.42 15.76
CA GLY A 437 -4.58 1.29 15.44
C GLY A 437 -6.00 1.49 15.98
N ASP A 438 -6.15 2.02 17.21
CA ASP A 438 -7.46 2.31 17.79
C ASP A 438 -8.23 3.37 16.96
N VAL A 439 -7.50 4.36 16.43
CA VAL A 439 -8.06 5.36 15.49
C VAL A 439 -8.52 4.68 14.20
N LEU A 440 -7.67 3.81 13.60
CA LEU A 440 -8.04 3.07 12.40
C LEU A 440 -9.32 2.24 12.60
N SER A 441 -9.41 1.48 13.69
CA SER A 441 -10.61 0.68 14.00
C SER A 441 -11.85 1.55 14.11
N GLY A 442 -11.71 2.74 14.73
CA GLY A 442 -12.79 3.71 14.83
C GLY A 442 -13.22 4.27 13.48
N ILE A 443 -12.26 4.63 12.60
CA ILE A 443 -12.55 5.10 11.24
C ILE A 443 -13.30 4.01 10.46
N VAL A 444 -12.76 2.80 10.43
CA VAL A 444 -13.37 1.67 9.72
C VAL A 444 -14.78 1.39 10.25
N GLY A 445 -14.98 1.39 11.58
CA GLY A 445 -16.29 1.23 12.20
C GLY A 445 -17.27 2.35 11.83
N GLY A 446 -16.80 3.61 11.83
CA GLY A 446 -17.60 4.78 11.46
C GLY A 446 -18.04 4.78 9.97
N LEU A 447 -17.21 4.23 9.08
CA LEU A 447 -17.57 4.03 7.67
C LEU A 447 -18.46 2.80 7.49
N LEU A 448 -18.17 1.71 8.21
CA LEU A 448 -18.93 0.47 8.10
C LEU A 448 -20.40 0.66 8.51
N VAL A 449 -20.66 1.41 9.56
CA VAL A 449 -22.03 1.66 10.02
C VAL A 449 -22.86 2.45 9.01
N GLN A 450 -22.20 3.27 8.17
CA GLN A 450 -22.87 4.05 7.12
C GLN A 450 -23.05 3.26 5.82
N TRP A 451 -21.99 2.52 5.40
CA TRP A 451 -21.95 1.90 4.07
C TRP A 451 -22.38 0.44 4.05
N ARG A 452 -22.29 -0.26 5.17
CA ARG A 452 -22.61 -1.70 5.31
C ARG A 452 -21.86 -2.61 4.34
N ASP A 453 -20.74 -2.13 3.82
CA ASP A 453 -19.83 -2.82 2.90
C ASP A 453 -18.45 -2.91 3.57
N THR A 454 -18.08 -4.12 3.99
CA THR A 454 -16.83 -4.36 4.72
C THR A 454 -15.59 -4.08 3.88
N LYS A 455 -15.61 -4.44 2.61
CA LYS A 455 -14.49 -4.20 1.70
C LYS A 455 -14.27 -2.71 1.47
N LYS A 456 -15.35 -1.98 1.14
CA LYS A 456 -15.29 -0.54 0.96
C LYS A 456 -14.88 0.17 2.24
N ALA A 457 -15.46 -0.16 3.38
CA ALA A 457 -15.14 0.45 4.68
C ALA A 457 -13.67 0.20 5.08
N ALA A 458 -13.15 -1.00 4.86
CA ALA A 458 -11.76 -1.35 5.15
C ALA A 458 -10.77 -0.61 4.23
N ALA A 459 -10.99 -0.62 2.91
CA ALA A 459 -10.10 0.01 1.94
C ALA A 459 -10.04 1.54 2.12
N TYR A 460 -11.22 2.20 2.14
CA TYR A 460 -11.28 3.64 2.37
C TYR A 460 -10.88 4.02 3.78
N GLY A 461 -11.20 3.19 4.79
CA GLY A 461 -10.80 3.42 6.17
C GLY A 461 -9.28 3.46 6.35
N ALA A 462 -8.56 2.51 5.77
CA ALA A 462 -7.11 2.52 5.78
C ALA A 462 -6.53 3.71 4.99
N PHE A 463 -7.10 4.03 3.83
CA PHE A 463 -6.67 5.16 3.00
C PHE A 463 -6.89 6.50 3.70
N ILE A 464 -8.08 6.74 4.25
CA ILE A 464 -8.44 7.98 4.98
C ILE A 464 -7.60 8.13 6.25
N HIS A 465 -7.35 7.03 6.96
CA HIS A 465 -6.47 7.04 8.14
C HIS A 465 -5.05 7.48 7.78
N GLY A 466 -4.46 6.91 6.73
CA GLY A 466 -3.13 7.31 6.24
C GLY A 466 -3.11 8.75 5.76
N LEU A 467 -4.08 9.15 4.95
CA LEU A 467 -4.18 10.51 4.42
C LEU A 467 -4.38 11.56 5.54
N ALA A 468 -5.14 11.23 6.60
CA ALA A 468 -5.27 12.09 7.76
C ALA A 468 -3.93 12.31 8.47
N GLY A 469 -3.11 11.26 8.61
CA GLY A 469 -1.74 11.37 9.08
C GLY A 469 -0.86 12.24 8.19
N ASP A 470 -0.97 12.11 6.87
CA ASP A 470 -0.22 12.93 5.92
C ASP A 470 -0.63 14.42 6.01
N MET A 471 -1.92 14.70 6.17
CA MET A 471 -2.46 16.07 6.30
C MET A 471 -1.97 16.83 7.55
N VAL A 472 -1.48 16.13 8.57
CA VAL A 472 -0.96 16.76 9.80
C VAL A 472 0.57 16.68 9.90
N PHE A 473 1.21 15.91 9.04
CA PHE A 473 2.66 15.67 9.09
C PHE A 473 3.48 16.95 9.01
N ASP A 474 3.11 17.90 8.16
CA ASP A 474 3.81 19.19 8.01
C ASP A 474 3.82 20.03 9.30
N ASN A 475 2.82 19.82 10.18
CA ASN A 475 2.69 20.55 11.45
C ASN A 475 3.34 19.80 12.63
N THR A 476 3.38 18.46 12.58
CA THR A 476 3.81 17.62 13.72
C THR A 476 5.20 17.00 13.50
N GLY A 477 5.58 16.80 12.23
CA GLY A 477 6.73 15.99 11.88
C GLY A 477 6.58 14.53 12.32
N SER A 478 7.61 13.72 12.07
CA SER A 478 7.60 12.29 12.43
C SER A 478 7.74 12.02 13.93
N TYR A 479 8.40 12.91 14.67
CA TYR A 479 8.64 12.74 16.11
C TYR A 479 7.49 13.24 16.99
N GLY A 480 6.77 14.26 16.54
CA GLY A 480 5.75 14.95 17.34
C GLY A 480 4.34 14.39 17.20
N MET A 481 4.10 13.53 16.20
CA MET A 481 2.78 13.00 15.89
C MET A 481 2.27 12.01 16.95
N ILE A 482 1.05 12.21 17.43
CA ILE A 482 0.32 11.28 18.30
C ILE A 482 -1.01 10.91 17.66
N ALA A 483 -1.67 9.86 18.18
CA ALA A 483 -2.90 9.34 17.59
C ALA A 483 -4.05 10.36 17.50
N SER A 484 -4.14 11.30 18.44
CA SER A 484 -5.14 12.38 18.41
C SER A 484 -4.93 13.34 17.24
N ASP A 485 -3.68 13.58 16.78
CA ASP A 485 -3.42 14.44 15.64
C ASP A 485 -3.98 13.82 14.35
N ILE A 486 -3.91 12.48 14.23
CA ILE A 486 -4.51 11.77 13.10
C ILE A 486 -6.03 11.98 13.07
N ILE A 487 -6.70 11.95 14.24
CA ILE A 487 -8.13 12.26 14.34
C ILE A 487 -8.44 13.70 13.90
N ASP A 488 -7.59 14.65 14.29
CA ASP A 488 -7.75 16.05 13.88
C ASP A 488 -7.48 16.23 12.37
N GLY A 489 -6.61 15.41 11.78
CA GLY A 489 -6.38 15.34 10.34
C GLY A 489 -7.62 14.92 9.53
N LEU A 490 -8.53 14.14 10.10
CA LEU A 490 -9.77 13.72 9.44
C LEU A 490 -10.63 14.88 8.98
N ASP A 491 -10.69 15.98 9.76
CA ASP A 491 -11.44 17.18 9.36
C ASP A 491 -10.94 17.74 8.02
N LYS A 492 -9.62 17.72 7.80
CA LYS A 492 -9.01 18.20 6.56
C LYS A 492 -9.33 17.28 5.38
N VAL A 493 -9.36 15.96 5.62
CA VAL A 493 -9.73 14.98 4.59
C VAL A 493 -11.18 15.19 4.15
N TRP A 494 -12.12 15.31 5.10
CA TRP A 494 -13.54 15.48 4.78
C TRP A 494 -13.82 16.83 4.09
N ILE A 495 -13.18 17.92 4.51
CA ILE A 495 -13.28 19.22 3.81
C ILE A 495 -12.81 19.08 2.36
N LYS A 496 -11.78 18.25 2.08
CA LYS A 496 -11.30 17.99 0.72
C LYS A 496 -12.32 17.18 -0.09
N VAL A 497 -12.97 16.19 0.53
CA VAL A 497 -14.06 15.40 -0.09
C VAL A 497 -15.20 16.35 -0.54
N GLU A 498 -15.70 17.18 0.39
CA GLU A 498 -16.84 18.08 0.14
C GLU A 498 -16.54 19.16 -0.91
N LYS A 499 -15.32 19.71 -0.92
CA LYS A 499 -14.89 20.69 -1.93
C LYS A 499 -14.74 20.13 -3.34
N ASN A 500 -14.45 18.83 -3.46
CA ASN A 500 -14.28 18.16 -4.74
C ASN A 500 -15.59 17.61 -5.31
N GLY A 501 -16.67 17.56 -4.52
CA GLY A 501 -18.02 17.11 -4.90
C GLY A 501 -18.92 18.23 -5.42
N ASN A 502 -18.47 19.47 -5.42
CA ASN A 502 -19.10 20.63 -6.03
C ASN A 502 -18.34 21.01 -7.31
#